data_244d7f6f1b38ff18c238e4b83409ab25
#
_entry.id   244d7f6f1b38ff18c238e4b83409ab25
#
_cell.length_a   1.000
_cell.length_b   1.000
_cell.length_c   1.000
_cell.angle_alpha   90.00
_cell.angle_beta   90.00
_cell.angle_gamma   90.00
#
_symmetry.space_group_name_H-M   'P 1'
#
loop_
_entity.id
_entity.type
_entity.pdbx_description
1 polymer ?
#
loop_
_entity_poly.entity_id
_entity_poly.type
_entity_poly.pdbx_seq_one_letter_code
_entity_poly.pdbx_strand_id
1 'polypeptide(L)'
;MYNDEFNNNDMYRFTNREVPRDDYAPAPRQENTYTAPVKKQGFFRRTWVKVTALVLACAVVGGAAGYGGAALAKGGSGSGTAISESDRTVTAVEVKKVDGKTKMQPAEVYASTVNSTVSINCSSQSTNIFGQTTQSASSGSGFIISEDGYIVTNYHVISGASSVKVTLYNGDTYDATVIGGDSDYDVAVLKINAAGLTPVTLGNSADVNVGDSVLAIGNPLGELTFSMSGGYVSSCNRAINVDGTPFNMIQVDCSINPGNSGG
;
A
#
# COMPACT_ATOMS: atom_id res chain seq x y z
N MET A 1 29.56 40.08 -7.11
CA MET A 1 28.21 40.65 -7.05
C MET A 1 27.34 39.77 -7.97
N TYR A 2 26.78 38.72 -7.44
CA TYR A 2 25.70 37.95 -8.05
C TYR A 2 24.68 37.73 -6.91
N ASN A 3 23.57 38.46 -7.00
CA ASN A 3 22.40 38.23 -6.17
C ASN A 3 21.55 37.23 -6.93
N ASP A 4 21.53 35.98 -6.50
CA ASP A 4 20.48 35.04 -6.84
C ASP A 4 19.55 34.93 -5.63
N GLU A 5 18.44 35.67 -5.68
CA GLU A 5 17.29 35.49 -4.82
C GLU A 5 16.63 34.15 -5.19
N PHE A 6 16.97 33.09 -4.45
CA PHE A 6 16.20 31.85 -4.48
C PHE A 6 14.88 32.10 -3.74
N ASN A 7 13.83 32.28 -4.47
CA ASN A 7 12.47 32.38 -3.95
C ASN A 7 11.97 30.96 -3.60
N ASN A 8 11.86 30.68 -2.30
CA ASN A 8 11.55 29.36 -1.72
C ASN A 8 10.09 28.89 -1.90
N ASN A 9 9.30 29.62 -2.72
CA ASN A 9 7.88 29.31 -2.96
C ASN A 9 7.61 28.28 -4.07
N ASP A 10 8.65 27.77 -4.73
CA ASP A 10 8.44 26.86 -5.90
C ASP A 10 8.56 25.38 -5.56
N MET A 11 8.84 25.00 -4.32
CA MET A 11 9.13 23.60 -3.96
C MET A 11 7.88 22.71 -3.76
N TYR A 12 6.67 23.30 -3.75
CA TYR A 12 5.41 22.53 -3.63
C TYR A 12 4.32 22.92 -4.62
N ARG A 13 4.71 23.52 -5.76
CA ARG A 13 3.76 23.72 -6.84
C ARG A 13 3.65 22.46 -7.67
N PHE A 14 2.74 21.56 -7.31
CA PHE A 14 2.21 20.59 -8.28
C PHE A 14 1.50 21.39 -9.37
N THR A 15 2.18 21.66 -10.46
CA THR A 15 1.53 22.13 -11.67
C THR A 15 0.62 21.00 -12.14
N ASN A 16 -0.68 21.21 -12.01
CA ASN A 16 -1.68 20.45 -12.75
C ASN A 16 -1.36 20.64 -14.25
N ARG A 17 -0.59 19.71 -14.80
CA ARG A 17 -0.42 19.59 -16.23
C ARG A 17 -1.73 19.02 -16.74
N GLU A 18 -2.59 19.87 -17.29
CA GLU A 18 -3.73 19.40 -18.06
C GLU A 18 -3.21 18.51 -19.18
N VAL A 19 -3.57 17.23 -19.09
CA VAL A 19 -3.33 16.27 -20.17
C VAL A 19 -4.31 16.67 -21.28
N PRO A 20 -3.86 16.91 -22.52
CA PRO A 20 -4.76 17.17 -23.62
C PRO A 20 -5.73 15.99 -23.76
N ARG A 21 -7.02 16.25 -23.73
CA ARG A 21 -8.03 15.28 -24.11
C ARG A 21 -7.94 15.12 -25.62
N ASP A 22 -7.39 13.99 -26.04
CA ASP A 22 -7.54 13.56 -27.42
C ASP A 22 -9.02 13.34 -27.69
N ASP A 23 -9.56 14.18 -28.60
CA ASP A 23 -10.91 14.03 -29.14
C ASP A 23 -10.95 12.72 -29.97
N TYR A 24 -11.29 11.61 -29.33
CA TYR A 24 -11.65 10.40 -30.02
C TYR A 24 -13.05 10.56 -30.61
N ALA A 25 -13.11 10.90 -31.90
CA ALA A 25 -14.33 10.78 -32.66
C ALA A 25 -14.75 9.31 -32.76
N PRO A 26 -15.99 8.93 -32.43
CA PRO A 26 -16.44 7.55 -32.56
C PRO A 26 -16.51 7.16 -34.03
N ALA A 27 -15.93 6.00 -34.35
CA ALA A 27 -15.97 5.41 -35.67
C ALA A 27 -17.43 5.16 -36.13
N PRO A 28 -17.74 5.34 -37.43
CA PRO A 28 -19.09 5.18 -37.93
C PRO A 28 -19.54 3.72 -37.82
N ARG A 29 -20.72 3.50 -37.22
CA ARG A 29 -21.40 2.22 -37.16
C ARG A 29 -21.76 1.75 -38.54
N GLN A 30 -21.21 0.63 -38.99
CA GLN A 30 -21.69 -0.09 -40.17
C GLN A 30 -23.01 -0.80 -39.82
N GLU A 31 -24.08 -0.39 -40.45
CA GLU A 31 -25.35 -1.09 -40.44
C GLU A 31 -25.24 -2.33 -41.34
N ASN A 32 -25.20 -3.51 -40.71
CA ASN A 32 -25.37 -4.76 -41.43
C ASN A 32 -26.84 -4.99 -41.73
N THR A 33 -27.24 -4.70 -42.98
CA THR A 33 -28.54 -5.10 -43.52
C THR A 33 -28.52 -6.58 -43.83
N TYR A 34 -29.21 -7.39 -43.00
CA TYR A 34 -29.50 -8.79 -43.27
C TYR A 34 -30.62 -8.88 -44.31
N THR A 35 -30.29 -9.34 -45.50
CA THR A 35 -31.27 -9.81 -46.47
C THR A 35 -31.49 -11.32 -46.28
N ALA A 36 -32.74 -11.71 -45.99
CA ALA A 36 -33.14 -13.10 -45.81
C ALA A 36 -33.06 -13.89 -47.15
N PRO A 37 -32.54 -15.10 -47.15
CA PRO A 37 -32.48 -15.93 -48.37
C PRO A 37 -33.81 -16.59 -48.70
N VAL A 38 -34.14 -16.50 -49.97
CA VAL A 38 -35.33 -17.12 -50.62
C VAL A 38 -35.22 -18.66 -50.59
N LYS A 39 -36.29 -19.32 -50.11
CA LYS A 39 -36.43 -20.80 -50.15
C LYS A 39 -36.48 -21.28 -51.60
N LYS A 40 -35.51 -22.13 -52.05
CA LYS A 40 -35.62 -23.02 -53.17
C LYS A 40 -35.89 -24.45 -52.70
N GLN A 41 -37.02 -25.03 -53.16
CA GLN A 41 -37.39 -26.42 -52.90
C GLN A 41 -36.59 -27.37 -53.76
N GLY A 42 -36.19 -28.50 -53.19
CA GLY A 42 -36.13 -29.78 -53.82
C GLY A 42 -34.85 -30.21 -54.52
N PHE A 43 -33.97 -30.89 -53.79
CA PHE A 43 -33.04 -31.88 -54.36
C PHE A 43 -32.51 -32.83 -53.27
N PHE A 44 -33.36 -33.42 -52.45
CA PHE A 44 -32.95 -34.26 -51.33
C PHE A 44 -33.45 -35.67 -51.43
N ARG A 45 -32.77 -36.56 -52.21
CA ARG A 45 -32.88 -38.03 -52.01
C ARG A 45 -31.67 -38.86 -52.40
N ARG A 46 -30.63 -38.27 -52.99
CA ARG A 46 -29.44 -39.05 -53.42
C ARG A 46 -28.14 -38.58 -52.75
N THR A 47 -28.17 -37.50 -52.01
CA THR A 47 -27.01 -36.88 -51.36
C THR A 47 -26.78 -37.38 -49.93
N TRP A 48 -27.82 -37.87 -49.28
CA TRP A 48 -27.71 -38.31 -47.86
C TRP A 48 -26.82 -39.56 -47.70
N VAL A 49 -26.85 -40.49 -48.59
CA VAL A 49 -26.01 -41.71 -48.54
C VAL A 49 -24.52 -41.36 -48.74
N LYS A 50 -24.23 -40.37 -49.57
CA LYS A 50 -22.84 -39.89 -49.77
C LYS A 50 -22.34 -39.09 -48.61
N VAL A 51 -23.20 -38.32 -48.01
CA VAL A 51 -22.85 -37.51 -46.82
C VAL A 51 -22.63 -38.39 -45.59
N THR A 52 -23.48 -39.40 -45.37
CA THR A 52 -23.28 -40.35 -44.25
C THR A 52 -22.02 -41.22 -44.45
N ALA A 53 -21.68 -41.63 -45.66
CA ALA A 53 -20.43 -42.32 -45.92
C ALA A 53 -19.19 -41.46 -45.70
N LEU A 54 -19.27 -40.15 -46.07
CA LEU A 54 -18.19 -39.20 -45.83
C LEU A 54 -17.99 -38.90 -44.33
N VAL A 55 -19.09 -38.74 -43.60
CA VAL A 55 -19.04 -38.50 -42.14
C VAL A 55 -18.46 -39.71 -41.39
N LEU A 56 -18.85 -40.95 -41.81
CA LEU A 56 -18.26 -42.17 -41.24
C LEU A 56 -16.76 -42.30 -41.56
N ALA A 57 -16.36 -41.99 -42.80
CA ALA A 57 -14.94 -41.98 -43.16
C ALA A 57 -14.14 -40.96 -42.37
N CYS A 58 -14.67 -39.76 -42.20
CA CYS A 58 -14.03 -38.71 -41.36
C CYS A 58 -13.97 -39.11 -39.87
N ALA A 59 -14.98 -39.80 -39.34
CA ALA A 59 -14.99 -40.29 -37.97
C ALA A 59 -13.93 -41.38 -37.72
N VAL A 60 -13.73 -42.29 -38.71
CA VAL A 60 -12.71 -43.34 -38.62
C VAL A 60 -11.29 -42.74 -38.73
N VAL A 61 -11.08 -41.85 -39.71
CA VAL A 61 -9.78 -41.20 -39.89
C VAL A 61 -9.47 -40.24 -38.73
N GLY A 62 -10.48 -39.47 -38.27
CA GLY A 62 -10.33 -38.57 -37.12
C GLY A 62 -10.13 -39.32 -35.80
N GLY A 63 -10.80 -40.47 -35.62
CA GLY A 63 -10.64 -41.33 -34.46
C GLY A 63 -9.25 -42.00 -34.40
N ALA A 64 -8.77 -42.50 -35.56
CA ALA A 64 -7.42 -43.07 -35.65
C ALA A 64 -6.31 -42.01 -35.45
N ALA A 65 -6.48 -40.86 -36.07
CA ALA A 65 -5.53 -39.73 -35.87
C ALA A 65 -5.59 -39.15 -34.44
N GLY A 66 -6.78 -39.06 -33.84
CA GLY A 66 -6.98 -38.61 -32.45
C GLY A 66 -6.38 -39.59 -31.44
N TYR A 67 -6.57 -40.92 -31.65
CA TYR A 67 -5.99 -41.94 -30.78
C TYR A 67 -4.47 -42.02 -30.93
N GLY A 68 -3.96 -41.95 -32.17
CA GLY A 68 -2.52 -41.91 -32.44
C GLY A 68 -1.87 -40.63 -31.90
N GLY A 69 -2.54 -39.48 -32.00
CA GLY A 69 -2.08 -38.22 -31.44
C GLY A 69 -2.06 -38.22 -29.91
N ALA A 70 -3.09 -38.81 -29.28
CA ALA A 70 -3.12 -38.95 -27.81
C ALA A 70 -2.08 -39.93 -27.26
N ALA A 71 -1.76 -40.99 -28.02
CA ALA A 71 -0.71 -41.95 -27.67
C ALA A 71 0.69 -41.35 -27.83
N LEU A 72 0.92 -40.50 -28.84
CA LEU A 72 2.17 -39.74 -29.02
C LEU A 72 2.31 -38.64 -28.01
N ALA A 73 1.21 -37.97 -27.60
CA ALA A 73 1.22 -36.95 -26.54
C ALA A 73 1.51 -37.53 -25.15
N LYS A 74 1.18 -38.80 -24.89
CA LYS A 74 1.56 -39.50 -23.66
C LYS A 74 3.03 -39.94 -23.62
N GLY A 75 3.71 -40.04 -24.78
CA GLY A 75 5.14 -40.39 -24.88
C GLY A 75 6.06 -39.17 -24.99
N GLY A 76 5.52 -37.97 -25.21
CA GLY A 76 6.27 -36.72 -25.18
C GLY A 76 6.34 -36.23 -23.76
N SER A 77 7.53 -36.31 -23.15
CA SER A 77 7.87 -35.59 -21.93
C SER A 77 7.63 -34.09 -22.25
N GLY A 78 6.40 -33.62 -21.98
CA GLY A 78 6.09 -32.21 -22.07
C GLY A 78 7.00 -31.49 -21.10
N SER A 79 7.93 -30.70 -21.62
CA SER A 79 8.61 -29.68 -20.87
C SER A 79 7.57 -28.63 -20.47
N GLY A 80 6.66 -29.02 -19.58
CA GLY A 80 5.85 -28.10 -18.85
C GLY A 80 6.81 -27.26 -18.03
N THR A 81 6.72 -25.96 -18.14
CA THR A 81 7.40 -25.05 -17.24
C THR A 81 6.95 -25.42 -15.83
N ALA A 82 7.70 -26.28 -15.14
CA ALA A 82 7.46 -26.60 -13.76
C ALA A 82 7.74 -25.30 -12.97
N ILE A 83 6.67 -24.68 -12.48
CA ILE A 83 6.80 -23.64 -11.48
C ILE A 83 7.36 -24.36 -10.24
N SER A 84 8.64 -24.14 -9.96
CA SER A 84 9.28 -24.67 -8.77
C SER A 84 8.76 -23.86 -7.59
N GLU A 85 7.92 -24.48 -6.76
CA GLU A 85 7.61 -23.92 -5.45
C GLU A 85 8.81 -24.10 -4.54
N SER A 86 9.12 -23.04 -3.80
CA SER A 86 10.19 -23.08 -2.79
C SER A 86 9.72 -23.90 -1.59
N ASP A 87 10.49 -24.93 -1.23
CA ASP A 87 10.28 -25.71 0.02
C ASP A 87 10.64 -24.90 1.29
N ARG A 88 10.60 -23.58 1.20
CA ARG A 88 10.87 -22.71 2.34
C ARG A 88 9.81 -22.93 3.42
N THR A 89 10.19 -23.60 4.49
CA THR A 89 9.40 -23.64 5.71
C THR A 89 9.31 -22.24 6.31
N VAL A 90 8.08 -21.76 6.52
CA VAL A 90 7.86 -20.51 7.26
C VAL A 90 8.28 -20.77 8.71
N THR A 91 9.39 -20.14 9.11
CA THR A 91 9.82 -20.16 10.51
C THR A 91 8.93 -19.20 11.29
N ALA A 92 8.26 -19.70 12.33
CA ALA A 92 7.52 -18.81 13.24
C ALA A 92 8.51 -17.81 13.86
N VAL A 93 8.18 -16.52 13.77
CA VAL A 93 8.97 -15.45 14.40
C VAL A 93 8.59 -15.41 15.87
N GLU A 94 9.56 -15.63 16.74
CA GLU A 94 9.35 -15.55 18.19
C GLU A 94 9.38 -14.08 18.63
N VAL A 95 8.36 -13.66 19.36
CA VAL A 95 8.31 -12.31 19.95
C VAL A 95 9.29 -12.27 21.12
N LYS A 96 10.40 -11.56 20.97
CA LYS A 96 11.41 -11.39 22.01
C LYS A 96 11.23 -10.05 22.71
N LYS A 97 11.56 -10.03 24.00
CA LYS A 97 11.63 -8.75 24.72
C LYS A 97 12.80 -7.92 24.23
N VAL A 98 12.55 -6.65 23.90
CA VAL A 98 13.57 -5.68 23.52
C VAL A 98 14.39 -5.34 24.77
N ASP A 99 15.64 -5.76 24.84
CA ASP A 99 16.55 -5.54 25.96
C ASP A 99 17.62 -4.45 25.69
N GLY A 100 17.63 -3.91 24.46
CA GLY A 100 18.59 -2.90 24.02
C GLY A 100 20.02 -3.41 23.86
N LYS A 101 20.26 -4.72 24.02
CA LYS A 101 21.61 -5.33 23.97
C LYS A 101 21.73 -6.40 22.90
N THR A 102 20.68 -7.17 22.69
CA THR A 102 20.69 -8.29 21.77
C THR A 102 20.35 -7.82 20.36
N LYS A 103 21.23 -8.12 19.38
CA LYS A 103 20.92 -7.83 17.98
C LYS A 103 19.77 -8.71 17.52
N MET A 104 18.68 -8.07 17.06
CA MET A 104 17.49 -8.74 16.56
C MET A 104 17.46 -8.74 15.03
N GLN A 105 16.81 -9.76 14.44
CA GLN A 105 16.51 -9.74 13.01
C GLN A 105 15.32 -8.80 12.72
N PRO A 106 15.21 -8.23 11.51
CA PRO A 106 14.11 -7.32 11.17
C PRO A 106 12.71 -7.86 11.48
N ALA A 107 12.48 -9.16 11.23
CA ALA A 107 11.20 -9.80 11.54
C ALA A 107 10.93 -9.88 13.05
N GLU A 108 11.96 -10.09 13.87
CA GLU A 108 11.85 -10.12 15.33
C GLU A 108 11.57 -8.72 15.88
N VAL A 109 12.24 -7.68 15.34
CA VAL A 109 11.96 -6.28 15.72
C VAL A 109 10.53 -5.94 15.40
N TYR A 110 10.07 -6.23 14.18
CA TYR A 110 8.69 -5.96 13.77
C TYR A 110 7.69 -6.66 14.71
N ALA A 111 7.83 -7.95 14.93
CA ALA A 111 6.92 -8.72 15.79
C ALA A 111 6.88 -8.19 17.23
N SER A 112 8.00 -7.63 17.71
CA SER A 112 8.13 -7.11 19.08
C SER A 112 7.59 -5.69 19.24
N THR A 113 7.46 -4.91 18.15
CA THR A 113 7.14 -3.48 18.21
C THR A 113 5.82 -3.11 17.51
N VAL A 114 5.33 -3.95 16.59
CA VAL A 114 4.12 -3.62 15.82
C VAL A 114 2.88 -3.38 16.69
N ASN A 115 2.75 -4.09 17.82
CA ASN A 115 1.65 -3.87 18.78
C ASN A 115 1.72 -2.53 19.51
N SER A 116 2.89 -1.88 19.49
CA SER A 116 3.09 -0.54 20.06
C SER A 116 2.86 0.56 19.03
N THR A 117 2.74 0.23 17.74
CA THR A 117 2.47 1.17 16.65
C THR A 117 0.96 1.31 16.46
N VAL A 118 0.50 2.51 16.14
CA VAL A 118 -0.92 2.78 15.91
C VAL A 118 -1.12 3.55 14.61
N SER A 119 -2.29 3.34 13.97
CA SER A 119 -2.77 4.17 12.88
C SER A 119 -3.66 5.28 13.44
N ILE A 120 -3.48 6.50 12.96
CA ILE A 120 -4.25 7.67 13.38
C ILE A 120 -5.04 8.19 12.20
N ASN A 121 -6.36 8.35 12.39
CA ASN A 121 -7.26 8.91 11.39
C ASN A 121 -7.95 10.14 11.98
N CYS A 122 -7.77 11.27 11.33
CA CYS A 122 -8.33 12.54 11.72
C CYS A 122 -9.43 12.98 10.76
N SER A 123 -10.49 13.54 11.30
CA SER A 123 -11.51 14.23 10.51
C SER A 123 -11.51 15.70 10.90
N SER A 124 -11.58 16.58 9.92
CA SER A 124 -11.74 18.02 10.13
C SER A 124 -12.96 18.54 9.38
N GLN A 125 -13.63 19.52 9.94
CA GLN A 125 -14.76 20.21 9.33
C GLN A 125 -14.40 21.67 9.16
N SER A 126 -14.59 22.16 7.94
CA SER A 126 -14.42 23.58 7.63
C SER A 126 -15.74 24.11 7.04
N THR A 127 -16.28 25.17 7.64
CA THR A 127 -17.48 25.84 7.13
C THR A 127 -17.06 27.16 6.51
N ASN A 128 -17.38 27.33 5.22
CA ASN A 128 -17.09 28.59 4.52
C ASN A 128 -18.09 29.69 4.91
N ILE A 129 -17.82 30.93 4.48
CA ILE A 129 -18.66 32.12 4.75
C ILE A 129 -20.09 31.97 4.19
N PHE A 130 -20.34 31.01 3.31
CA PHE A 130 -21.65 30.73 2.73
C PHE A 130 -22.39 29.59 3.48
N GLY A 131 -21.87 29.12 4.62
CA GLY A 131 -22.48 28.06 5.42
C GLY A 131 -22.30 26.64 4.86
N GLN A 132 -21.46 26.47 3.83
CA GLN A 132 -21.14 25.14 3.30
C GLN A 132 -20.06 24.49 4.15
N THR A 133 -20.36 23.30 4.65
CA THR A 133 -19.42 22.51 5.43
C THR A 133 -18.72 21.48 4.54
N THR A 134 -17.40 21.52 4.51
CA THR A 134 -16.56 20.53 3.86
C THR A 134 -15.90 19.66 4.94
N GLN A 135 -15.97 18.35 4.76
CA GLN A 135 -15.22 17.41 5.59
C GLN A 135 -13.95 17.01 4.85
N SER A 136 -12.83 17.00 5.56
CA SER A 136 -11.57 16.42 5.09
C SER A 136 -11.09 15.39 6.09
N ALA A 137 -10.39 14.38 5.57
CA ALA A 137 -9.76 13.35 6.36
C ALA A 137 -8.25 13.38 6.15
N SER A 138 -7.49 13.17 7.20
CA SER A 138 -6.05 12.97 7.16
C SER A 138 -5.68 11.74 7.96
N SER A 139 -4.55 11.14 7.64
CA SER A 139 -4.05 9.95 8.33
C SER A 139 -2.58 10.12 8.70
N GLY A 140 -2.20 9.46 9.76
CA GLY A 140 -0.84 9.41 10.26
C GLY A 140 -0.61 8.14 11.06
N SER A 141 0.51 8.12 11.75
CA SER A 141 0.96 7.06 12.62
C SER A 141 1.19 7.60 14.04
N GLY A 142 1.38 6.69 14.98
CA GLY A 142 1.77 7.00 16.33
C GLY A 142 2.35 5.78 17.00
N PHE A 143 2.83 5.96 18.23
CA PHE A 143 3.29 4.86 19.06
C PHE A 143 2.86 5.02 20.51
N ILE A 144 2.57 3.89 21.15
CA ILE A 144 2.09 3.80 22.52
C ILE A 144 3.28 3.96 23.46
N ILE A 145 3.14 4.82 24.46
CA ILE A 145 4.17 5.08 25.47
C ILE A 145 3.79 4.62 26.88
N SER A 146 2.53 4.21 27.07
CA SER A 146 2.06 3.69 28.38
C SER A 146 0.98 2.61 28.23
N GLU A 147 0.92 1.69 29.19
CA GLU A 147 -0.07 0.60 29.20
C GLU A 147 -1.52 1.07 29.30
N ASP A 148 -1.74 2.28 29.80
CA ASP A 148 -3.07 2.90 29.97
C ASP A 148 -3.50 3.75 28.77
N GLY A 149 -2.69 3.84 27.69
CA GLY A 149 -3.10 4.39 26.39
C GLY A 149 -2.65 5.80 26.07
N TYR A 150 -1.53 6.26 26.62
CA TYR A 150 -0.88 7.45 26.07
C TYR A 150 -0.11 7.10 24.81
N ILE A 151 -0.23 7.96 23.79
CA ILE A 151 0.32 7.79 22.45
C ILE A 151 1.04 9.07 22.04
N VAL A 152 2.20 8.94 21.43
CA VAL A 152 2.93 10.06 20.81
C VAL A 152 2.74 10.00 19.30
N THR A 153 2.57 11.16 18.69
CA THR A 153 2.48 11.38 17.25
C THR A 153 3.03 12.76 16.88
N ASN A 154 3.04 13.11 15.61
CA ASN A 154 3.36 14.48 15.19
C ASN A 154 2.17 15.44 15.38
N TYR A 155 2.47 16.71 15.71
CA TYR A 155 1.45 17.73 15.87
C TYR A 155 0.69 17.98 14.56
N HIS A 156 1.37 18.02 13.42
CA HIS A 156 0.73 18.25 12.12
C HIS A 156 -0.29 17.15 11.75
N VAL A 157 -0.16 15.93 12.29
CA VAL A 157 -1.14 14.83 12.05
C VAL A 157 -2.50 15.20 12.64
N ILE A 158 -2.53 15.85 13.82
CA ILE A 158 -3.76 16.16 14.56
C ILE A 158 -4.21 17.60 14.42
N SER A 159 -3.41 18.45 13.79
CA SER A 159 -3.68 19.88 13.65
C SER A 159 -4.98 20.13 12.89
N GLY A 160 -5.88 20.91 13.47
CA GLY A 160 -7.19 21.23 12.88
C GLY A 160 -8.19 20.07 12.88
N ALA A 161 -7.87 18.94 13.52
CA ALA A 161 -8.80 17.82 13.61
C ALA A 161 -9.97 18.16 14.56
N SER A 162 -11.19 17.88 14.10
CA SER A 162 -12.41 17.92 14.94
C SER A 162 -12.63 16.60 15.69
N SER A 163 -12.09 15.50 15.16
CA SER A 163 -12.08 14.20 15.82
C SER A 163 -10.84 13.40 15.41
N VAL A 164 -10.33 12.62 16.36
CA VAL A 164 -9.16 11.75 16.18
C VAL A 164 -9.54 10.33 16.56
N LYS A 165 -9.28 9.39 15.67
CA LYS A 165 -9.47 7.96 15.91
C LYS A 165 -8.13 7.25 15.82
N VAL A 166 -7.89 6.33 16.74
CA VAL A 166 -6.69 5.50 16.81
C VAL A 166 -7.09 4.05 16.59
N THR A 167 -6.43 3.41 15.64
CA THR A 167 -6.60 1.97 15.37
C THR A 167 -5.33 1.23 15.78
N LEU A 168 -5.51 0.20 16.61
CA LEU A 168 -4.44 -0.68 17.08
C LEU A 168 -4.16 -1.79 16.05
N TYR A 169 -3.04 -2.49 16.21
CA TYR A 169 -2.65 -3.59 15.33
C TYR A 169 -3.66 -4.76 15.30
N ASN A 170 -4.37 -5.01 16.41
CA ASN A 170 -5.42 -6.03 16.48
C ASN A 170 -6.72 -5.63 15.75
N GLY A 171 -6.80 -4.38 15.22
CA GLY A 171 -7.96 -3.83 14.52
C GLY A 171 -8.93 -3.06 15.42
N ASP A 172 -8.73 -3.04 16.72
CA ASP A 172 -9.58 -2.24 17.64
C ASP A 172 -9.38 -0.75 17.37
N THR A 173 -10.48 0.00 17.36
CA THR A 173 -10.48 1.45 17.11
C THR A 173 -11.07 2.20 18.29
N TYR A 174 -10.39 3.25 18.71
CA TYR A 174 -10.74 4.10 19.83
C TYR A 174 -10.85 5.57 19.42
N ASP A 175 -11.77 6.28 20.05
CA ASP A 175 -11.74 7.74 20.01
C ASP A 175 -10.59 8.24 20.90
N ALA A 176 -9.79 9.14 20.38
CA ALA A 176 -8.65 9.70 21.09
C ALA A 176 -8.90 11.13 21.55
N THR A 177 -8.45 11.43 22.76
CA THR A 177 -8.42 12.80 23.30
C THR A 177 -7.02 13.38 23.11
N VAL A 178 -6.91 14.59 22.58
CA VAL A 178 -5.65 15.32 22.51
C VAL A 178 -5.34 15.84 23.91
N ILE A 179 -4.22 15.40 24.49
CA ILE A 179 -3.75 15.82 25.81
C ILE A 179 -2.97 17.11 25.71
N GLY A 180 -2.16 17.24 24.67
CA GLY A 180 -1.38 18.41 24.37
C GLY A 180 -0.54 18.22 23.13
N GLY A 181 0.09 19.30 22.69
CA GLY A 181 1.00 19.27 21.53
C GLY A 181 1.81 20.55 21.44
N ASP A 182 2.90 20.45 20.74
CA ASP A 182 3.83 21.52 20.46
C ASP A 182 4.03 21.62 18.96
N SER A 183 3.57 22.73 18.37
CA SER A 183 3.69 22.96 16.92
C SER A 183 5.13 23.25 16.50
N ASP A 184 5.94 23.83 17.39
CA ASP A 184 7.33 24.21 17.07
C ASP A 184 8.24 22.98 17.00
N TYR A 185 7.96 21.98 17.83
CA TYR A 185 8.68 20.70 17.82
C TYR A 185 7.94 19.58 17.06
N ASP A 186 6.76 19.88 16.52
CA ASP A 186 5.91 18.94 15.79
C ASP A 186 5.65 17.63 16.56
N VAL A 187 5.33 17.73 17.86
CA VAL A 187 5.02 16.60 18.75
C VAL A 187 3.65 16.78 19.38
N ALA A 188 2.87 15.71 19.46
CA ALA A 188 1.59 15.68 20.15
C ALA A 188 1.41 14.40 20.95
N VAL A 189 0.61 14.51 22.03
CA VAL A 189 0.23 13.41 22.91
C VAL A 189 -1.27 13.20 22.86
N LEU A 190 -1.67 11.97 22.59
CA LEU A 190 -3.05 11.51 22.59
C LEU A 190 -3.29 10.56 23.75
N LYS A 191 -4.57 10.41 24.12
CA LYS A 191 -5.02 9.43 25.11
C LYS A 191 -6.20 8.69 24.55
N ILE A 192 -6.13 7.35 24.59
CA ILE A 192 -7.25 6.44 24.32
C ILE A 192 -7.68 5.76 25.61
N ASN A 193 -8.95 5.37 25.67
CA ASN A 193 -9.49 4.63 26.82
C ASN A 193 -9.32 3.12 26.58
N ALA A 194 -8.08 2.65 26.70
CA ALA A 194 -7.68 1.25 26.60
C ALA A 194 -6.69 0.92 27.71
N ALA A 195 -6.57 -0.35 28.04
CA ALA A 195 -5.66 -0.84 29.08
C ALA A 195 -4.93 -2.11 28.64
N GLY A 196 -3.82 -2.42 29.28
CA GLY A 196 -3.03 -3.60 28.97
C GLY A 196 -2.32 -3.51 27.61
N LEU A 197 -2.08 -2.29 27.16
CA LEU A 197 -1.35 -2.02 25.91
C LEU A 197 0.13 -2.31 26.09
N THR A 198 0.83 -2.49 24.97
CA THR A 198 2.28 -2.70 24.95
C THR A 198 2.98 -1.39 24.59
N PRO A 199 3.66 -0.71 25.52
CA PRO A 199 4.42 0.49 25.21
C PRO A 199 5.69 0.17 24.43
N VAL A 200 6.18 1.16 23.65
CA VAL A 200 7.52 1.07 23.03
C VAL A 200 8.61 1.14 24.10
N THR A 201 9.76 0.54 23.79
CA THR A 201 10.99 0.78 24.53
C THR A 201 11.71 1.97 23.89
N LEU A 202 11.85 3.08 24.63
CA LEU A 202 12.55 4.27 24.12
C LEU A 202 14.05 4.03 24.09
N GLY A 203 14.66 4.37 22.97
CA GLY A 203 16.12 4.42 22.81
C GLY A 203 16.70 5.79 23.18
N ASN A 204 18.03 5.90 23.04
CA ASN A 204 18.74 7.16 23.18
C ASN A 204 19.36 7.55 21.84
N SER A 205 18.96 8.68 21.29
CA SER A 205 19.47 9.18 20.01
C SER A 205 20.98 9.49 20.03
N ALA A 206 21.57 9.72 21.22
CA ALA A 206 23.01 9.93 21.35
C ALA A 206 23.83 8.65 21.09
N ASP A 207 23.21 7.47 21.18
CA ASP A 207 23.86 6.18 20.97
C ASP A 207 23.78 5.69 19.51
N VAL A 208 23.11 6.47 18.64
CA VAL A 208 22.89 6.13 17.22
C VAL A 208 24.11 6.54 16.40
N ASN A 209 24.56 5.65 15.51
CA ASN A 209 25.67 5.92 14.61
C ASN A 209 25.22 5.88 13.14
N VAL A 210 25.92 6.63 12.29
CA VAL A 210 25.78 6.53 10.84
C VAL A 210 26.15 5.10 10.39
N GLY A 211 25.26 4.48 9.63
CA GLY A 211 25.40 3.08 9.20
C GLY A 211 24.65 2.07 10.07
N ASP A 212 24.06 2.49 11.20
CA ASP A 212 23.17 1.61 11.97
C ASP A 212 21.95 1.23 11.15
N SER A 213 21.58 -0.06 11.20
CA SER A 213 20.36 -0.55 10.56
C SER A 213 19.13 -0.09 11.34
N VAL A 214 18.14 0.42 10.64
CA VAL A 214 16.90 0.92 11.22
C VAL A 214 15.68 0.40 10.45
N LEU A 215 14.55 0.35 11.15
CA LEU A 215 13.25 0.01 10.58
C LEU A 215 12.28 1.15 10.88
N ALA A 216 11.50 1.53 9.88
CA ALA A 216 10.37 2.43 10.03
C ALA A 216 9.07 1.61 9.96
N ILE A 217 8.19 1.80 10.93
CA ILE A 217 6.88 1.14 11.00
C ILE A 217 5.82 2.23 11.11
N GLY A 218 4.82 2.18 10.24
CA GLY A 218 3.79 3.22 10.19
C GLY A 218 2.59 2.84 9.35
N ASN A 219 1.84 3.87 8.93
CA ASN A 219 0.63 3.74 8.12
C ASN A 219 0.75 4.55 6.83
N PRO A 220 1.68 4.19 5.92
CA PRO A 220 1.88 4.94 4.70
C PRO A 220 0.59 5.00 3.88
N LEU A 221 0.29 6.18 3.33
CA LEU A 221 -0.90 6.50 2.53
C LEU A 221 -2.24 6.34 3.26
N GLY A 222 -2.23 6.05 4.58
CA GLY A 222 -3.45 5.82 5.35
C GLY A 222 -4.16 4.48 5.07
N GLU A 223 -3.64 3.68 4.14
CA GLU A 223 -4.23 2.42 3.69
C GLU A 223 -3.33 1.20 3.98
N LEU A 224 -2.02 1.43 4.04
CA LEU A 224 -1.03 0.37 4.25
C LEU A 224 -0.61 0.30 5.73
N THR A 225 -1.60 0.16 6.61
CA THR A 225 -1.40 0.15 8.06
C THR A 225 -0.35 -0.87 8.48
N PHE A 226 0.48 -0.48 9.46
CA PHE A 226 1.51 -1.33 10.07
C PHE A 226 2.56 -1.85 9.07
N SER A 227 2.80 -1.11 7.98
CA SER A 227 3.86 -1.45 7.04
C SER A 227 5.23 -1.13 7.62
N MET A 228 6.19 -1.98 7.28
CA MET A 228 7.59 -1.82 7.67
C MET A 228 8.46 -1.55 6.45
N SER A 229 9.35 -0.59 6.57
CA SER A 229 10.48 -0.40 5.65
C SER A 229 11.79 -0.40 6.42
N GLY A 230 12.87 -0.85 5.77
CA GLY A 230 14.20 -0.93 6.38
C GLY A 230 15.22 -0.10 5.63
N GLY A 231 16.24 0.35 6.35
CA GLY A 231 17.35 1.13 5.82
C GLY A 231 18.44 1.34 6.86
N TYR A 232 19.21 2.39 6.65
CA TYR A 232 20.33 2.77 7.49
C TYR A 232 20.24 4.22 7.92
N VAL A 233 20.85 4.54 9.04
CA VAL A 233 21.09 5.91 9.46
C VAL A 233 22.10 6.55 8.51
N SER A 234 21.70 7.60 7.81
CA SER A 234 22.53 8.36 6.87
C SER A 234 23.20 9.58 7.52
N SER A 235 22.59 10.14 8.58
CA SER A 235 23.14 11.22 9.39
C SER A 235 22.45 11.26 10.75
N CYS A 236 23.23 11.50 11.84
CA CYS A 236 22.67 11.61 13.19
C CYS A 236 22.26 13.03 13.56
N ASN A 237 22.82 14.05 12.91
CA ASN A 237 22.63 15.47 13.23
C ASN A 237 22.43 16.28 11.94
N ARG A 238 21.37 15.98 11.21
CA ARG A 238 21.01 16.77 10.04
C ARG A 238 20.26 18.02 10.49
N ALA A 239 20.93 19.17 10.47
CA ALA A 239 20.27 20.44 10.68
C ALA A 239 19.42 20.78 9.44
N ILE A 240 18.12 20.93 9.64
CA ILE A 240 17.18 21.40 8.63
C ILE A 240 16.39 22.56 9.22
N ASN A 241 15.91 23.44 8.35
CA ASN A 241 15.01 24.52 8.75
C ASN A 241 13.64 24.23 8.16
N VAL A 242 12.65 24.09 9.02
CA VAL A 242 11.26 23.90 8.64
C VAL A 242 10.49 25.14 9.12
N ASP A 243 9.98 25.93 8.19
CA ASP A 243 9.21 27.15 8.45
C ASP A 243 9.88 28.12 9.42
N GLY A 244 11.22 28.26 9.35
CA GLY A 244 12.00 29.14 10.20
C GLY A 244 12.52 28.52 11.50
N THR A 245 12.06 27.32 11.86
CA THR A 245 12.49 26.60 13.07
C THR A 245 13.60 25.61 12.72
N PRO A 246 14.79 25.70 13.36
CA PRO A 246 15.87 24.75 13.13
C PRO A 246 15.62 23.46 13.89
N PHE A 247 15.70 22.32 13.18
CA PHE A 247 15.63 20.98 13.75
C PHE A 247 16.94 20.23 13.54
N ASN A 248 17.35 19.46 14.53
CA ASN A 248 18.36 18.42 14.38
C ASN A 248 17.67 17.08 14.25
N MET A 249 17.76 16.47 13.07
CA MET A 249 17.07 15.22 12.76
C MET A 249 18.04 14.08 12.48
N ILE A 250 17.61 12.87 12.78
CA ILE A 250 18.25 11.65 12.30
C ILE A 250 17.73 11.43 10.89
N GLN A 251 18.66 11.43 9.92
CA GLN A 251 18.33 11.11 8.54
C GLN A 251 18.52 9.61 8.28
N VAL A 252 17.54 9.02 7.63
CA VAL A 252 17.54 7.61 7.23
C VAL A 252 17.25 7.47 5.74
N ASP A 253 17.56 6.32 5.16
CA ASP A 253 17.24 5.97 3.77
C ASP A 253 16.06 4.98 3.66
N CYS A 254 15.33 4.78 4.75
CA CYS A 254 14.07 4.02 4.73
C CYS A 254 13.04 4.69 3.81
N SER A 255 12.17 3.88 3.19
CA SER A 255 11.02 4.39 2.46
C SER A 255 10.01 5.02 3.42
N ILE A 256 10.01 6.34 3.49
CA ILE A 256 9.06 7.15 4.28
C ILE A 256 8.14 7.87 3.31
N ASN A 257 6.84 7.68 3.46
CA ASN A 257 5.79 8.28 2.63
C ASN A 257 4.78 9.02 3.50
N PRO A 258 3.95 9.90 2.92
CA PRO A 258 2.83 10.51 3.64
C PRO A 258 2.00 9.45 4.37
N GLY A 259 1.62 9.72 5.62
CA GLY A 259 0.95 8.75 6.50
C GLY A 259 1.90 8.04 7.48
N ASN A 260 3.22 7.99 7.22
CA ASN A 260 4.20 7.52 8.21
C ASN A 260 4.48 8.53 9.32
N SER A 261 4.05 9.79 9.15
CA SER A 261 4.21 10.85 10.15
C SER A 261 3.74 10.39 11.51
N GLY A 262 4.60 10.48 12.52
CA GLY A 262 4.34 10.08 13.91
C GLY A 262 4.63 8.62 14.24
N GLY A 263 5.03 7.79 13.24
CA GLY A 263 5.42 6.39 13.41
C GLY A 263 6.86 6.20 13.84
#